data_a27f2b11626a1899ee383ea349407e11
#
_entry.id   a27f2b11626a1899ee383ea349407e11
#
_cell.length_a   1.000
_cell.length_b   1.000
_cell.length_c   1.000
_cell.angle_alpha   90.00
_cell.angle_beta   90.00
_cell.angle_gamma   90.00
#
_symmetry.space_group_name_H-M   'P 1'
#
loop_
_entity.id
_entity.type
_entity.pdbx_description
1 polymer ?
#
loop_
_entity_poly.entity_id
_entity_poly.type
_entity_poly.pdbx_seq_one_letter_code
_entity_poly.pdbx_strand_id
1 'polypeptide(L)'
;EASGGAGIPLPVSTPSSSVINQLLDLGSLDEEAFLSHLAVHVGLGYVSMPLPDSADAAEMKRLLPPRVALKHRLLPLKIEEQEGGAKKLIVAGYDPFDLIGRQAVAREVDVAVRWEIAPRKRMLNAMRDFYGVGADTFEEILKGRDVDGADLEQRDEANIIDADDEEASVV
;
A
#
# COMPACT_ATOMS: atom_id res chain seq x y z
N GLU A 1 40.50 -1.18 41.91
CA GLU A 1 39.66 -2.23 41.31
C GLU A 1 38.54 -1.55 40.54
N ALA A 2 38.68 -1.53 39.23
CA ALA A 2 37.71 -0.95 38.33
C ALA A 2 36.73 -2.04 37.84
N SER A 3 35.51 -1.99 38.33
CA SER A 3 34.45 -2.85 37.83
C SER A 3 33.89 -2.27 36.53
N GLY A 4 34.32 -2.84 35.42
CA GLY A 4 33.80 -2.51 34.10
C GLY A 4 32.43 -3.15 33.90
N GLY A 5 31.37 -2.37 34.03
CA GLY A 5 30.05 -2.74 33.61
C GLY A 5 29.99 -2.78 32.08
N ALA A 6 30.03 -3.97 31.48
CA ALA A 6 29.73 -4.14 30.07
C ALA A 6 28.27 -3.84 29.84
N GLY A 7 27.96 -2.63 29.38
CA GLY A 7 26.64 -2.27 28.91
C GLY A 7 26.29 -3.16 27.72
N ILE A 8 25.26 -3.99 27.87
CA ILE A 8 24.67 -4.72 26.76
C ILE A 8 24.18 -3.68 25.77
N PRO A 9 24.68 -3.66 24.53
CA PRO A 9 24.16 -2.73 23.54
C PRO A 9 22.69 -3.05 23.32
N LEU A 10 21.83 -2.07 23.61
CA LEU A 10 20.41 -2.17 23.28
C LEU A 10 20.32 -2.39 21.76
N PRO A 11 19.49 -3.33 21.30
CA PRO A 11 19.32 -3.55 19.87
C PRO A 11 18.91 -2.23 19.24
N VAL A 12 19.72 -1.77 18.27
CA VAL A 12 19.37 -0.62 17.43
C VAL A 12 18.03 -0.96 16.81
N SER A 13 17.02 -0.18 17.14
CA SER A 13 15.68 -0.34 16.57
C SER A 13 15.78 -0.16 15.06
N THR A 14 15.90 -1.25 14.33
CA THR A 14 15.59 -1.26 12.90
C THR A 14 14.18 -0.68 12.75
N PRO A 15 13.91 0.15 11.71
CA PRO A 15 12.60 0.74 11.51
C PRO A 15 11.56 -0.35 11.63
N SER A 16 10.68 -0.21 12.60
CA SER A 16 9.90 -1.28 13.19
C SER A 16 9.08 -1.98 12.12
N SER A 17 9.57 -3.14 11.71
CA SER A 17 8.76 -4.15 11.05
C SER A 17 7.56 -4.39 11.97
N SER A 18 6.34 -4.11 11.48
CA SER A 18 5.13 -4.29 12.28
C SER A 18 5.05 -5.71 12.81
N VAL A 19 4.41 -5.90 13.96
CA VAL A 19 4.19 -7.24 14.54
C VAL A 19 3.49 -8.16 13.52
N ILE A 20 2.56 -7.62 12.75
CA ILE A 20 1.87 -8.38 11.69
C ILE A 20 2.85 -8.84 10.62
N ASN A 21 3.75 -7.97 10.15
CA ASN A 21 4.79 -8.35 9.20
C ASN A 21 5.66 -9.48 9.74
N GLN A 22 6.12 -9.35 10.98
CA GLN A 22 6.95 -10.37 11.62
C GLN A 22 6.24 -11.73 11.70
N LEU A 23 4.96 -11.72 12.11
CA LEU A 23 4.15 -12.95 12.17
C LEU A 23 3.97 -13.59 10.78
N LEU A 24 3.72 -12.79 9.75
CA LEU A 24 3.58 -13.28 8.38
C LEU A 24 4.92 -13.79 7.81
N ASP A 25 6.04 -13.17 8.18
CA ASP A 25 7.38 -13.56 7.73
C ASP A 25 7.86 -14.87 8.36
N LEU A 26 7.33 -15.26 9.53
CA LEU A 26 7.60 -16.57 10.14
C LEU A 26 7.11 -17.75 9.26
N GLY A 27 6.16 -17.52 8.35
CA GLY A 27 5.69 -18.52 7.40
C GLY A 27 4.95 -19.71 7.99
N SER A 28 4.71 -19.71 9.30
CA SER A 28 4.02 -20.79 10.03
C SER A 28 2.50 -20.59 10.13
N LEU A 29 1.99 -19.45 9.68
CA LEU A 29 0.58 -19.09 9.71
C LEU A 29 -0.03 -19.20 8.31
N ASP A 30 -1.27 -19.69 8.26
CA ASP A 30 -2.11 -19.46 7.08
C ASP A 30 -2.51 -17.98 7.05
N GLU A 31 -1.91 -17.22 6.12
CA GLU A 31 -2.06 -15.79 6.02
C GLU A 31 -3.53 -15.38 5.82
N GLU A 32 -4.27 -16.08 4.96
CA GLU A 32 -5.66 -15.74 4.66
C GLU A 32 -6.56 -15.99 5.87
N ALA A 33 -6.41 -17.15 6.49
CA ALA A 33 -7.16 -17.47 7.71
C ALA A 33 -6.84 -16.49 8.83
N PHE A 34 -5.56 -16.20 9.07
CA PHE A 34 -5.14 -15.26 10.10
C PHE A 34 -5.70 -13.85 9.88
N LEU A 35 -5.50 -13.28 8.69
CA LEU A 35 -5.94 -11.92 8.39
C LEU A 35 -7.47 -11.77 8.34
N SER A 36 -8.20 -12.80 7.87
CA SER A 36 -9.66 -12.78 7.91
C SER A 36 -10.21 -12.79 9.34
N HIS A 37 -9.64 -13.60 10.24
CA HIS A 37 -10.02 -13.57 11.65
C HIS A 37 -9.64 -12.26 12.34
N LEU A 38 -8.44 -11.75 12.05
CA LEU A 38 -7.99 -10.46 12.57
C LEU A 38 -8.95 -9.34 12.17
N ALA A 39 -9.40 -9.30 10.91
CA ALA A 39 -10.33 -8.30 10.41
C ALA A 39 -11.62 -8.27 11.24
N VAL A 40 -12.20 -9.44 11.52
CA VAL A 40 -13.38 -9.57 12.38
C VAL A 40 -13.13 -8.99 13.77
N HIS A 41 -11.99 -9.33 14.38
CA HIS A 41 -11.67 -8.89 15.74
C HIS A 41 -11.43 -7.39 15.86
N VAL A 42 -10.87 -6.75 14.82
CA VAL A 42 -10.65 -5.30 14.82
C VAL A 42 -11.80 -4.52 14.19
N GLY A 43 -12.88 -5.19 13.78
CA GLY A 43 -14.08 -4.55 13.22
C GLY A 43 -13.87 -3.95 11.82
N LEU A 44 -12.97 -4.53 11.02
CA LEU A 44 -12.71 -4.12 9.64
C LEU A 44 -13.26 -5.13 8.64
N GLY A 45 -13.49 -4.69 7.39
CA GLY A 45 -13.80 -5.59 6.30
C GLY A 45 -12.59 -6.43 5.89
N TYR A 46 -12.85 -7.59 5.28
CA TYR A 46 -11.83 -8.44 4.69
C TYR A 46 -12.12 -8.66 3.21
N VAL A 47 -11.13 -8.46 2.38
CA VAL A 47 -11.20 -8.69 0.92
C VAL A 47 -10.13 -9.69 0.50
N SER A 48 -10.56 -10.89 0.07
CA SER A 48 -9.63 -11.96 -0.33
C SER A 48 -8.93 -11.70 -1.66
N MET A 49 -9.59 -10.98 -2.56
CA MET A 49 -9.10 -10.59 -3.89
C MET A 49 -9.12 -9.07 -4.02
N PRO A 50 -8.06 -8.37 -3.57
CA PRO A 50 -8.01 -6.92 -3.60
C PRO A 50 -7.71 -6.41 -5.02
N LEU A 51 -8.75 -6.20 -5.79
CA LEU A 51 -8.67 -5.67 -7.15
C LEU A 51 -9.23 -4.25 -7.17
N PRO A 52 -8.41 -3.25 -7.56
CA PRO A 52 -8.89 -1.89 -7.78
C PRO A 52 -9.92 -1.81 -8.89
N ASP A 53 -10.95 -0.98 -8.69
CA ASP A 53 -11.94 -0.73 -9.73
C ASP A 53 -11.31 0.12 -10.85
N SER A 54 -11.31 -0.41 -12.06
CA SER A 54 -10.72 0.27 -13.22
C SER A 54 -11.49 1.53 -13.63
N ALA A 55 -12.79 1.61 -13.34
CA ALA A 55 -13.62 2.77 -13.66
C ALA A 55 -13.16 4.02 -12.89
N ASP A 56 -12.70 3.84 -11.64
CA ASP A 56 -12.29 4.91 -10.75
C ASP A 56 -10.76 5.08 -10.67
N ALA A 57 -9.99 4.36 -11.48
CA ALA A 57 -8.54 4.26 -11.35
C ALA A 57 -7.83 5.62 -11.33
N ALA A 58 -8.18 6.53 -12.25
CA ALA A 58 -7.57 7.86 -12.32
C ALA A 58 -7.88 8.70 -11.07
N GLU A 59 -9.12 8.67 -10.58
CA GLU A 59 -9.51 9.40 -9.38
C GLU A 59 -8.87 8.80 -8.13
N MET A 60 -8.79 7.47 -8.03
CA MET A 60 -8.13 6.78 -6.93
C MET A 60 -6.64 7.10 -6.85
N LYS A 61 -5.92 7.14 -7.98
CA LYS A 61 -4.51 7.55 -8.05
C LYS A 61 -4.31 9.01 -7.63
N ARG A 62 -5.26 9.89 -7.96
CA ARG A 62 -5.24 11.29 -7.53
C ARG A 62 -5.47 11.43 -6.03
N LEU A 63 -6.44 10.69 -5.47
CA LEU A 63 -6.76 10.72 -4.04
C LEU A 63 -5.68 10.07 -3.18
N LEU A 64 -5.12 8.95 -3.63
CA LEU A 64 -4.03 8.24 -2.95
C LEU A 64 -2.84 8.11 -3.90
N PRO A 65 -1.92 9.10 -3.91
CA PRO A 65 -0.79 9.11 -4.81
C PRO A 65 0.18 7.94 -4.59
N PRO A 66 0.90 7.48 -5.64
CA PRO A 66 1.84 6.37 -5.57
C PRO A 66 2.84 6.47 -4.42
N ARG A 67 3.40 7.67 -4.19
CA ARG A 67 4.37 7.93 -3.11
C ARG A 67 3.85 7.54 -1.71
N VAL A 68 2.57 7.79 -1.44
CA VAL A 68 1.94 7.46 -0.15
C VAL A 68 1.53 5.99 -0.12
N ALA A 69 0.85 5.54 -1.17
CA ALA A 69 0.36 4.17 -1.29
C ALA A 69 1.50 3.14 -1.18
N LEU A 70 2.56 3.30 -1.95
CA LEU A 70 3.69 2.37 -1.99
C LEU A 70 4.50 2.41 -0.69
N LYS A 71 4.77 3.60 -0.16
CA LYS A 71 5.52 3.76 1.10
C LYS A 71 4.84 3.06 2.27
N HIS A 72 3.51 3.17 2.36
CA HIS A 72 2.72 2.63 3.45
C HIS A 72 2.03 1.30 3.10
N ARG A 73 2.27 0.77 1.89
CA ARG A 73 1.70 -0.51 1.43
C ARG A 73 0.18 -0.52 1.54
N LEU A 74 -0.45 0.46 0.90
CA LEU A 74 -1.87 0.69 0.89
C LEU A 74 -2.40 0.67 -0.54
N LEU A 75 -3.52 0.03 -0.78
CA LEU A 75 -4.12 -0.12 -2.10
C LEU A 75 -5.53 0.48 -2.09
N PRO A 76 -5.81 1.51 -2.91
CA PRO A 76 -7.18 1.96 -3.11
C PRO A 76 -7.94 0.91 -3.92
N LEU A 77 -9.16 0.57 -3.49
CA LEU A 77 -9.97 -0.46 -4.14
C LEU A 77 -11.09 0.13 -4.99
N LYS A 78 -11.81 1.11 -4.47
CA LYS A 78 -12.94 1.75 -5.15
C LYS A 78 -13.36 3.03 -4.44
N ILE A 79 -14.17 3.83 -5.13
CA ILE A 79 -14.85 4.98 -4.56
C ILE A 79 -16.34 4.67 -4.44
N GLU A 80 -16.90 4.80 -3.25
CA GLU A 80 -18.33 4.65 -3.00
C GLU A 80 -18.99 6.02 -2.87
N GLU A 81 -20.04 6.26 -3.61
CA GLU A 81 -20.90 7.42 -3.40
C GLU A 81 -21.86 7.17 -2.23
N GLN A 82 -21.93 8.14 -1.35
CA GLN A 82 -22.81 8.14 -0.20
C GLN A 82 -24.10 8.95 -0.52
N GLU A 83 -25.13 8.77 0.28
CA GLU A 83 -26.31 9.65 0.23
C GLU A 83 -25.87 11.12 0.36
N GLY A 84 -26.36 11.98 -0.56
CA GLY A 84 -25.96 13.39 -0.60
C GLY A 84 -24.73 13.71 -1.43
N GLY A 85 -24.17 12.73 -2.18
CA GLY A 85 -23.06 12.95 -3.10
C GLY A 85 -21.67 12.98 -2.46
N ALA A 86 -21.56 12.71 -1.16
CA ALA A 86 -20.27 12.56 -0.51
C ALA A 86 -19.59 11.27 -0.99
N LYS A 87 -18.27 11.34 -1.18
CA LYS A 87 -17.46 10.21 -1.62
C LYS A 87 -16.76 9.55 -0.44
N LYS A 88 -16.53 8.25 -0.55
CA LYS A 88 -15.77 7.44 0.39
C LYS A 88 -14.79 6.57 -0.36
N LEU A 89 -13.51 6.71 -0.05
CA LEU A 89 -12.46 5.86 -0.60
C LEU A 89 -12.30 4.60 0.23
N ILE A 90 -12.34 3.45 -0.41
CA ILE A 90 -12.07 2.16 0.22
C ILE A 90 -10.60 1.82 0.01
N VAL A 91 -9.86 1.64 1.11
CA VAL A 91 -8.42 1.38 1.10
C VAL A 91 -8.12 0.06 1.79
N ALA A 92 -7.40 -0.81 1.12
CA ALA A 92 -6.90 -2.07 1.67
C ALA A 92 -5.49 -1.92 2.23
N GLY A 93 -5.24 -2.61 3.33
CA GLY A 93 -3.94 -2.84 3.91
C GLY A 93 -3.91 -4.22 4.56
N TYR A 94 -2.77 -4.76 4.90
CA TYR A 94 -2.67 -6.03 5.62
C TYR A 94 -2.35 -5.84 7.11
N ASP A 95 -2.00 -4.63 7.52
CA ASP A 95 -1.70 -4.29 8.90
C ASP A 95 -2.70 -3.26 9.45
N PRO A 96 -3.66 -3.68 10.29
CA PRO A 96 -4.62 -2.76 10.89
C PRO A 96 -4.02 -1.81 11.93
N PHE A 97 -2.79 -2.08 12.38
CA PHE A 97 -2.10 -1.30 13.40
C PHE A 97 -1.09 -0.30 12.84
N ASP A 98 -0.97 -0.19 11.52
CA ASP A 98 -0.15 0.85 10.88
C ASP A 98 -0.81 2.23 11.02
N LEU A 99 -0.60 2.85 12.18
CA LEU A 99 -1.11 4.19 12.45
C LEU A 99 -0.40 5.27 11.63
N ILE A 100 0.86 5.05 11.25
CA ILE A 100 1.64 6.01 10.46
C ILE A 100 1.08 6.08 9.04
N GLY A 101 0.83 4.94 8.42
CA GLY A 101 0.18 4.88 7.11
C GLY A 101 -1.22 5.48 7.12
N ARG A 102 -2.02 5.18 8.15
CA ARG A 102 -3.35 5.78 8.29
C ARG A 102 -3.31 7.30 8.44
N GLN A 103 -2.36 7.84 9.22
CA GLN A 103 -2.17 9.28 9.34
C GLN A 103 -1.68 9.91 8.04
N ALA A 104 -0.81 9.25 7.29
CA ALA A 104 -0.37 9.72 5.99
C ALA A 104 -1.55 9.85 5.02
N VAL A 105 -2.40 8.81 4.94
CA VAL A 105 -3.64 8.86 4.14
C VAL A 105 -4.56 9.98 4.58
N ALA A 106 -4.79 10.16 5.88
CA ALA A 106 -5.66 11.21 6.40
C ALA A 106 -5.19 12.64 6.09
N ARG A 107 -3.92 12.83 5.74
CA ARG A 107 -3.37 14.12 5.31
C ARG A 107 -3.50 14.37 3.81
N GLU A 108 -3.50 13.31 3.02
CA GLU A 108 -3.54 13.40 1.55
C GLU A 108 -4.97 13.31 1.01
N VAL A 109 -5.82 12.51 1.66
CA VAL A 109 -7.16 12.18 1.16
C VAL A 109 -8.19 13.12 1.81
N ASP A 110 -8.87 13.87 0.99
CA ASP A 110 -9.90 14.86 1.39
C ASP A 110 -11.32 14.26 1.48
N VAL A 111 -11.45 12.95 1.30
CA VAL A 111 -12.73 12.21 1.41
C VAL A 111 -12.69 11.21 2.56
N ALA A 112 -13.86 10.76 3.00
CA ALA A 112 -13.93 9.71 4.02
C ALA A 112 -13.22 8.43 3.55
N VAL A 113 -12.52 7.76 4.46
CA VAL A 113 -11.81 6.51 4.16
C VAL A 113 -12.41 5.36 4.95
N ARG A 114 -12.71 4.24 4.27
CA ARG A 114 -13.01 2.96 4.90
C ARG A 114 -11.84 2.01 4.69
N TRP A 115 -11.43 1.38 5.77
CA TRP A 115 -10.31 0.45 5.78
C TRP A 115 -10.77 -0.98 5.65
N GLU A 116 -10.06 -1.74 4.82
CA GLU A 116 -10.25 -3.18 4.67
C GLU A 116 -8.92 -3.91 4.84
N ILE A 117 -8.97 -5.17 5.24
CA ILE A 117 -7.80 -6.03 5.34
C ILE A 117 -7.77 -6.96 4.12
N ALA A 118 -6.57 -7.14 3.56
CA ALA A 118 -6.34 -8.01 2.41
C ALA A 118 -5.09 -8.87 2.60
N PRO A 119 -5.00 -10.05 1.95
CA PRO A 119 -3.79 -10.87 1.95
C PRO A 119 -2.61 -10.08 1.39
N ARG A 120 -1.49 -10.05 2.15
CA ARG A 120 -0.31 -9.24 1.85
C ARG A 120 0.21 -9.44 0.43
N LYS A 121 0.45 -10.69 0.05
CA LYS A 121 1.01 -11.01 -1.26
C LYS A 121 0.11 -10.57 -2.42
N ARG A 122 -1.18 -10.85 -2.33
CA ARG A 122 -2.15 -10.46 -3.38
C ARG A 122 -2.26 -8.94 -3.48
N MET A 123 -2.33 -8.28 -2.35
CA MET A 123 -2.42 -6.82 -2.29
C MET A 123 -1.18 -6.14 -2.88
N LEU A 124 0.03 -6.62 -2.54
CA LEU A 124 1.27 -6.07 -3.08
C LEU A 124 1.38 -6.27 -4.59
N ASN A 125 0.95 -7.41 -5.12
CA ASN A 125 0.91 -7.63 -6.56
C ASN A 125 -0.08 -6.70 -7.25
N ALA A 126 -1.30 -6.59 -6.72
CA ALA A 126 -2.32 -5.69 -7.26
C ALA A 126 -1.88 -4.21 -7.20
N MET A 127 -1.16 -3.82 -6.16
CA MET A 127 -0.62 -2.46 -6.00
C MET A 127 0.45 -2.15 -7.05
N ARG A 128 1.37 -3.09 -7.31
CA ARG A 128 2.36 -2.97 -8.36
C ARG A 128 1.71 -2.78 -9.73
N ASP A 129 0.72 -3.62 -10.04
CA ASP A 129 0.03 -3.59 -11.33
C ASP A 129 -0.82 -2.31 -11.47
N PHE A 130 -1.50 -1.89 -10.40
CA PHE A 130 -2.33 -0.68 -10.39
C PHE A 130 -1.53 0.60 -10.60
N TYR A 131 -0.37 0.73 -9.94
CA TYR A 131 0.49 1.92 -10.06
C TYR A 131 1.52 1.81 -11.20
N GLY A 132 1.58 0.71 -11.93
CA GLY A 132 2.50 0.54 -13.06
C GLY A 132 3.97 0.48 -12.67
N VAL A 133 4.30 0.11 -11.43
CA VAL A 133 5.68 0.12 -10.93
C VAL A 133 6.44 -1.11 -11.40
N GLY A 134 7.61 -0.89 -12.02
CA GLY A 134 8.49 -1.99 -12.43
C GLY A 134 8.93 -2.85 -11.24
N ALA A 135 9.19 -4.13 -11.48
CA ALA A 135 9.51 -5.11 -10.44
C ALA A 135 10.71 -4.69 -9.58
N ASP A 136 11.77 -4.17 -10.20
CA ASP A 136 13.00 -3.75 -9.50
C ASP A 136 12.75 -2.55 -8.58
N THR A 137 12.03 -1.54 -9.08
CA THR A 137 11.65 -0.36 -8.30
C THR A 137 10.73 -0.73 -7.14
N PHE A 138 9.80 -1.64 -7.38
CA PHE A 138 8.88 -2.11 -6.34
C PHE A 138 9.61 -2.87 -5.23
N GLU A 139 10.61 -3.70 -5.57
CA GLU A 139 11.45 -4.36 -4.57
C GLU A 139 12.28 -3.39 -3.74
N GLU A 140 12.79 -2.32 -4.35
CA GLU A 140 13.53 -1.28 -3.62
C GLU A 140 12.65 -0.57 -2.60
N ILE A 141 11.40 -0.24 -2.98
CA ILE A 141 10.40 0.34 -2.09
C ILE A 141 10.09 -0.61 -0.93
N LEU A 142 9.92 -1.90 -1.21
CA LEU A 142 9.66 -2.90 -0.17
C LEU A 142 10.83 -3.06 0.81
N LYS A 143 12.07 -2.86 0.34
CA LYS A 143 13.29 -2.88 1.16
C LYS A 143 13.50 -1.59 1.96
N GLY A 144 12.56 -0.62 1.85
CA GLY A 144 12.63 0.65 2.59
C GLY A 144 13.66 1.64 2.04
N ARG A 145 14.13 1.48 0.80
CA ARG A 145 14.90 2.50 0.11
C ARG A 145 13.93 3.59 -0.36
N ASP A 146 14.21 4.82 -0.01
CA ASP A 146 13.47 5.97 -0.55
C ASP A 146 13.76 6.06 -2.05
N VAL A 147 12.77 5.69 -2.85
CA VAL A 147 12.76 5.99 -4.28
C VAL A 147 12.19 7.39 -4.38
N ASP A 148 12.96 8.33 -4.92
CA ASP A 148 12.51 9.71 -5.11
C ASP A 148 11.19 9.71 -5.89
N GLY A 149 10.16 10.33 -5.31
CA GLY A 149 8.82 10.37 -5.89
C GLY A 149 8.75 10.99 -7.29
N ALA A 150 9.78 11.77 -7.67
CA ALA A 150 9.93 12.34 -9.00
C ALA A 150 10.13 11.29 -10.11
N ASP A 151 10.77 10.17 -9.81
CA ASP A 151 10.96 9.07 -10.77
C ASP A 151 9.69 8.27 -11.06
N LEU A 152 8.73 8.30 -10.14
CA LEU A 152 7.45 7.62 -10.30
C LEU A 152 6.46 8.44 -11.15
N GLU A 153 6.48 9.77 -11.02
CA GLU A 153 5.61 10.67 -11.80
C GLU A 153 6.07 10.81 -13.26
N GLN A 154 7.38 10.82 -13.53
CA GLN A 154 7.91 10.94 -14.90
C GLN A 154 7.68 9.69 -15.76
N ARG A 155 7.49 8.51 -15.17
CA ARG A 155 7.20 7.27 -15.91
C ARG A 155 5.74 7.14 -16.33
N ASP A 156 4.81 7.71 -15.58
CA ASP A 156 3.40 7.76 -15.98
C ASP A 156 3.20 8.67 -17.19
N GLU A 157 3.94 9.78 -17.31
CA GLU A 157 3.89 10.67 -18.48
C GLU A 157 4.54 10.04 -19.72
N ALA A 158 5.62 9.28 -19.56
CA ALA A 158 6.29 8.61 -20.68
C ALA A 158 5.44 7.45 -21.27
N ASN A 159 4.65 6.76 -20.43
CA ASN A 159 3.81 5.65 -20.88
C ASN A 159 2.53 6.11 -21.61
N ILE A 160 2.12 7.37 -21.42
CA ILE A 160 0.97 7.96 -22.12
C ILE A 160 1.37 8.39 -23.55
N ILE A 161 2.63 8.75 -23.76
CA ILE A 161 3.13 9.22 -25.07
C ILE A 161 3.33 8.06 -26.05
N ASP A 162 3.74 6.88 -25.58
CA ASP A 162 3.94 5.70 -26.44
C ASP A 162 2.62 5.04 -26.89
N ALA A 163 1.51 5.28 -26.22
CA ALA A 163 0.21 4.71 -26.59
C ALA A 163 -0.47 5.47 -27.75
N ASP A 164 -0.12 6.74 -27.98
CA ASP A 164 -0.70 7.56 -29.06
C ASP A 164 0.03 7.41 -30.41
N ASP A 165 1.25 6.88 -30.44
CA ASP A 165 2.04 6.75 -31.67
C ASP A 165 1.79 5.44 -32.45
N GLU A 166 1.12 4.44 -31.90
CA GLU A 166 0.82 3.19 -32.62
C GLU A 166 -0.45 3.24 -33.49
N GLU A 167 -1.33 4.24 -33.34
CA GLU A 167 -2.52 4.37 -34.20
C GLU A 167 -2.32 5.17 -35.51
N ALA A 168 -1.15 5.73 -35.73
CA ALA A 168 -0.90 6.59 -36.89
C ALA A 168 -0.23 5.90 -38.11
N SER A 169 -0.08 4.58 -38.12
CA SER A 169 0.59 3.87 -39.22
C SER A 169 -0.22 2.72 -39.83
N VAL A 170 -1.45 3.02 -40.29
CA VAL A 170 -2.14 2.15 -41.25
C VAL A 170 -2.89 3.03 -42.27
N VAL A 171 -2.23 3.37 -43.33
CA VAL A 171 -2.84 3.67 -44.64
C VAL A 171 -1.96 3.07 -45.73
#